data_3c96de85b89d7807906eb2649ce5be91
#
_entry.id   3c96de85b89d7807906eb2649ce5be91
#
_cell.length_a   1.000
_cell.length_b   1.000
_cell.length_c   1.000
_cell.angle_alpha   90.00
_cell.angle_beta   90.00
_cell.angle_gamma   90.00
#
_symmetry.space_group_name_H-M   'P 1'
#
loop_
_entity.id
_entity.type
_entity.pdbx_description
1 polymer ?
#
loop_
_entity_poly.entity_id
_entity_poly.type
_entity_poly.pdbx_seq_one_letter_code
_entity_poly.pdbx_strand_id
1 'polypeptide(L)'
;MIRKEGYDFKKTLVSTTGLVALLCILILINVIFSYAAIRWDATEDKIYSLSEGTRKIVSTLEEPVTVKFFYSRSNRNLPTNLKLYAKRVREFLAEYEHASSGRLKVEEYDPKPDSDEEEWAQKYGIRPIQIPAGDKIYCGLVFMAADQEETIELLDPTREELLEYDLTRIIHRIQTPVKKVVGIITPLPVFGQTQAPAGMPMSAGMPWLFVEELKKAYDVREIGPSTDRIEPSVNLLMILHPRDLNIKLQYAVDQYIVAGGNALVFVDPFCVSDNPPGRQQFMRPPASSLEKLFSAWGIHMDPAKALADFDQTTRVRTRNNTLENSPVWISARGEAFSDANVVTSKLESMLFPVAGAVQKSEGSQYEFEPMVQSGQNAALVESFKAGLGAAAIRRDFVPTGERFNIVVRLRGKFKTAFPSGPPREENKDTEAAADSQKNHLANGKESATLIIVSDADMLADEFYVQRNRILGFALSKVFNDNLNFLFNTVEILTGSDDLIGIRSRGKFERPFTTVMELERQAQERWLSKEQELTKQAESTNRRLRELEQQKDVSQKLIMSPEQEAEIARFREEKQRINRELKAVRKNLRADIEALGSTLRNINVFLMPLIVSIAGIGFAIYKQRRVKHK
;
A
#
# COMPACT_ATOMS: atom_id res chain seq x y z
N MET A 1 47.63 -53.60 -44.30
CA MET A 1 47.46 -53.48 -42.83
C MET A 1 47.59 -51.99 -42.48
N ILE A 2 46.48 -51.26 -42.45
CA ILE A 2 46.46 -49.82 -42.15
C ILE A 2 45.93 -49.73 -40.72
N ARG A 3 46.81 -49.38 -39.78
CA ARG A 3 46.48 -49.11 -38.35
C ARG A 3 45.75 -47.77 -38.27
N LYS A 4 44.43 -47.79 -37.95
CA LYS A 4 43.68 -46.60 -37.54
C LYS A 4 44.19 -46.21 -36.16
N GLU A 5 44.99 -45.17 -36.03
CA GLU A 5 45.29 -44.51 -34.79
C GLU A 5 44.01 -43.82 -34.31
N GLY A 6 43.43 -44.37 -33.28
CA GLY A 6 42.32 -43.70 -32.58
C GLY A 6 42.81 -42.41 -31.92
N TYR A 7 42.37 -41.28 -32.41
CA TYR A 7 42.66 -39.96 -31.86
C TYR A 7 42.13 -39.92 -30.40
N ASP A 8 43.05 -39.91 -29.46
CA ASP A 8 42.72 -39.96 -28.03
C ASP A 8 42.30 -38.55 -27.54
N PHE A 9 41.06 -38.21 -27.81
CA PHE A 9 40.41 -36.91 -27.50
C PHE A 9 40.69 -36.43 -26.08
N LYS A 10 40.88 -37.37 -25.14
CA LYS A 10 41.18 -37.04 -23.74
C LYS A 10 42.60 -36.55 -23.51
N LYS A 11 43.58 -37.03 -24.27
CA LYS A 11 44.97 -36.56 -24.18
C LYS A 11 45.18 -35.18 -24.79
N THR A 12 44.43 -34.87 -25.85
CA THR A 12 44.45 -33.53 -26.49
C THR A 12 43.80 -32.47 -25.62
N LEU A 13 42.76 -32.82 -24.86
CA LEU A 13 42.06 -31.87 -23.97
C LEU A 13 42.87 -31.48 -22.71
N VAL A 14 43.82 -32.31 -22.31
CA VAL A 14 44.70 -32.08 -21.13
C VAL A 14 46.08 -31.56 -21.54
N SER A 15 46.36 -31.44 -22.84
CA SER A 15 47.60 -30.82 -23.35
C SER A 15 47.52 -29.29 -23.19
N THR A 16 48.69 -28.63 -23.09
CA THR A 16 48.77 -27.15 -23.02
C THR A 16 48.00 -26.49 -24.16
N THR A 17 48.02 -27.09 -25.36
CA THR A 17 47.28 -26.64 -26.54
C THR A 17 45.74 -26.77 -26.34
N GLY A 18 45.28 -27.85 -25.70
CA GLY A 18 43.86 -28.03 -25.36
C GLY A 18 43.38 -27.01 -24.32
N LEU A 19 44.23 -26.67 -23.35
CA LEU A 19 43.92 -25.68 -22.31
C LEU A 19 43.83 -24.26 -22.88
N VAL A 20 44.73 -23.91 -23.80
CA VAL A 20 44.70 -22.64 -24.54
C VAL A 20 43.48 -22.56 -25.46
N ALA A 21 43.13 -23.63 -26.16
CA ALA A 21 41.91 -23.68 -26.97
C ALA A 21 40.65 -23.54 -26.14
N LEU A 22 40.59 -24.18 -24.95
CA LEU A 22 39.46 -24.03 -24.01
C LEU A 22 39.36 -22.60 -23.50
N LEU A 23 40.47 -21.96 -23.16
CA LEU A 23 40.50 -20.56 -22.74
C LEU A 23 40.00 -19.62 -23.85
N CYS A 24 40.45 -19.83 -25.09
CA CYS A 24 39.98 -19.07 -26.25
C CYS A 24 38.48 -19.28 -26.50
N ILE A 25 37.97 -20.50 -26.36
CA ILE A 25 36.54 -20.80 -26.48
C ILE A 25 35.75 -20.10 -25.36
N LEU A 26 36.21 -20.12 -24.10
CA LEU A 26 35.58 -19.42 -22.99
C LEU A 26 35.57 -17.90 -23.20
N ILE A 27 36.67 -17.33 -23.72
CA ILE A 27 36.71 -15.90 -24.07
C ILE A 27 35.70 -15.61 -25.19
N LEU A 28 35.66 -16.43 -26.22
CA LEU A 28 34.76 -16.26 -27.36
C LEU A 28 33.29 -16.38 -26.94
N ILE A 29 32.99 -17.35 -26.09
CA ILE A 29 31.66 -17.52 -25.47
C ILE A 29 31.32 -16.28 -24.64
N ASN A 30 32.25 -15.79 -23.83
CA ASN A 30 32.03 -14.60 -23.00
C ASN A 30 31.79 -13.36 -23.88
N VAL A 31 32.55 -13.19 -24.98
CA VAL A 31 32.32 -12.11 -25.95
C VAL A 31 30.97 -12.26 -26.64
N ILE A 32 30.60 -13.45 -27.09
CA ILE A 32 29.29 -13.69 -27.74
C ILE A 32 28.14 -13.41 -26.75
N PHE A 33 28.25 -13.90 -25.52
CA PHE A 33 27.24 -13.63 -24.48
C PHE A 33 27.23 -12.16 -24.02
N SER A 34 28.35 -11.44 -24.16
CA SER A 34 28.40 -9.99 -23.91
C SER A 34 27.66 -9.17 -24.97
N TYR A 35 27.66 -9.63 -26.22
CA TYR A 35 26.90 -9.03 -27.33
C TYR A 35 25.46 -9.54 -27.41
N ALA A 36 25.20 -10.78 -27.01
CA ALA A 36 23.85 -11.30 -26.87
C ALA A 36 23.26 -10.79 -25.55
N ALA A 37 22.47 -9.73 -25.58
CA ALA A 37 21.78 -9.16 -24.42
C ALA A 37 20.69 -10.11 -23.87
N ILE A 38 21.05 -11.39 -23.67
CA ILE A 38 20.15 -12.36 -23.03
C ILE A 38 20.22 -12.10 -21.52
N ARG A 39 19.28 -11.32 -21.03
CA ARG A 39 19.08 -11.11 -19.59
C ARG A 39 18.03 -12.09 -19.09
N TRP A 40 18.40 -12.92 -18.15
CA TRP A 40 17.47 -13.80 -17.45
C TRP A 40 17.25 -13.26 -16.05
N ASP A 41 16.02 -12.76 -15.80
CA ASP A 41 15.62 -12.32 -14.49
C ASP A 41 15.22 -13.55 -13.65
N ALA A 42 16.08 -13.89 -12.70
CA ALA A 42 15.90 -15.03 -11.79
C ALA A 42 15.13 -14.67 -10.51
N THR A 43 14.66 -13.42 -10.38
CA THR A 43 13.84 -13.01 -9.24
C THR A 43 12.44 -13.59 -9.36
N GLU A 44 11.81 -13.92 -8.23
CA GLU A 44 10.48 -14.55 -8.19
C GLU A 44 9.43 -13.69 -8.90
N ASP A 45 9.46 -12.37 -8.69
CA ASP A 45 8.52 -11.41 -9.32
C ASP A 45 9.07 -10.77 -10.59
N LYS A 46 10.22 -11.24 -11.10
CA LYS A 46 10.88 -10.70 -12.30
C LYS A 46 11.02 -9.17 -12.27
N ILE A 47 11.43 -8.63 -11.12
CA ILE A 47 11.47 -7.19 -10.84
C ILE A 47 12.48 -6.41 -11.68
N TYR A 48 13.39 -7.08 -12.38
CA TYR A 48 14.40 -6.50 -13.29
C TYR A 48 14.01 -6.60 -14.76
N SER A 49 12.82 -7.10 -15.09
CA SER A 49 12.30 -7.16 -16.45
C SER A 49 10.93 -6.47 -16.51
N LEU A 50 10.51 -5.98 -17.66
CA LEU A 50 9.21 -5.35 -17.83
C LEU A 50 8.06 -6.36 -17.70
N SER A 51 6.95 -5.94 -17.11
CA SER A 51 5.71 -6.71 -17.03
C SER A 51 5.11 -6.97 -18.41
N GLU A 52 4.19 -7.93 -18.51
CA GLU A 52 3.49 -8.20 -19.76
C GLU A 52 2.64 -7.00 -20.20
N GLY A 53 1.96 -6.32 -19.25
CA GLY A 53 1.18 -5.12 -19.52
C GLY A 53 2.05 -3.98 -20.07
N THR A 54 3.20 -3.71 -19.44
CA THR A 54 4.15 -2.71 -19.95
C THR A 54 4.64 -3.07 -21.36
N ARG A 55 5.05 -4.31 -21.58
CA ARG A 55 5.52 -4.76 -22.91
C ARG A 55 4.43 -4.59 -23.97
N LYS A 56 3.20 -4.94 -23.67
CA LYS A 56 2.07 -4.76 -24.58
C LYS A 56 1.89 -3.29 -24.94
N ILE A 57 1.80 -2.40 -23.93
CA ILE A 57 1.63 -0.96 -24.16
C ILE A 57 2.79 -0.39 -24.96
N VAL A 58 4.05 -0.70 -24.58
CA VAL A 58 5.24 -0.15 -25.22
C VAL A 58 5.45 -0.70 -26.64
N SER A 59 5.06 -1.95 -26.92
CA SER A 59 5.17 -2.55 -28.26
C SER A 59 4.10 -2.04 -29.23
N THR A 60 2.99 -1.47 -28.72
CA THR A 60 1.85 -0.97 -29.53
C THR A 60 1.81 0.57 -29.64
N LEU A 61 2.92 1.25 -29.33
CA LEU A 61 2.99 2.71 -29.46
C LEU A 61 2.63 3.15 -30.88
N GLU A 62 1.72 4.08 -31.02
CA GLU A 62 1.33 4.66 -32.30
C GLU A 62 2.30 5.78 -32.71
N GLU A 63 2.58 6.71 -31.78
CA GLU A 63 3.51 7.81 -31.95
C GLU A 63 4.86 7.55 -31.29
N PRO A 64 5.99 7.96 -31.89
CA PRO A 64 7.29 7.86 -31.26
C PRO A 64 7.36 8.66 -29.96
N VAL A 65 7.95 8.05 -28.92
CA VAL A 65 8.14 8.68 -27.61
C VAL A 65 9.62 8.99 -27.38
N THR A 66 9.93 10.23 -27.01
CA THR A 66 11.26 10.60 -26.52
C THR A 66 11.22 10.80 -25.02
N VAL A 67 12.08 10.10 -24.30
CA VAL A 67 12.23 10.23 -22.84
C VAL A 67 13.55 10.91 -22.55
N LYS A 68 13.50 12.11 -21.96
CA LYS A 68 14.69 12.85 -21.53
C LYS A 68 14.94 12.61 -20.06
N PHE A 69 16.06 12.00 -19.73
CA PHE A 69 16.47 11.74 -18.34
C PHE A 69 17.48 12.78 -17.88
N PHE A 70 17.04 13.68 -17.01
CA PHE A 70 17.88 14.68 -16.37
C PHE A 70 18.40 14.15 -15.04
N TYR A 71 19.72 13.92 -14.97
CA TYR A 71 20.35 13.39 -13.77
C TYR A 71 21.75 13.99 -13.58
N SER A 72 21.97 14.76 -12.50
CA SER A 72 23.25 15.43 -12.18
C SER A 72 24.34 14.41 -11.76
N ARG A 73 24.69 13.49 -12.68
CA ARG A 73 25.63 12.37 -12.42
C ARG A 73 27.05 12.80 -12.05
N SER A 74 27.49 13.96 -12.57
CA SER A 74 28.82 14.50 -12.34
C SER A 74 29.00 15.10 -10.95
N ASN A 75 27.91 15.33 -10.19
CA ASN A 75 28.01 15.90 -8.85
C ASN A 75 28.58 14.86 -7.86
N ARG A 76 29.71 15.21 -7.21
CA ARG A 76 30.40 14.32 -6.26
C ARG A 76 29.66 14.13 -4.94
N ASN A 77 28.79 15.05 -4.59
CA ASN A 77 28.06 15.09 -3.32
C ASN A 77 26.69 14.40 -3.39
N LEU A 78 26.42 13.64 -4.46
CA LEU A 78 25.17 12.90 -4.62
C LEU A 78 24.96 11.89 -3.49
N PRO A 79 23.79 11.87 -2.83
CA PRO A 79 23.41 10.81 -1.87
C PRO A 79 23.48 9.43 -2.51
N THR A 80 24.03 8.45 -1.79
CA THR A 80 24.23 7.08 -2.31
C THR A 80 22.92 6.41 -2.74
N ASN A 81 21.85 6.60 -1.99
CA ASN A 81 20.51 6.08 -2.33
C ASN A 81 20.00 6.66 -3.66
N LEU A 82 20.15 7.96 -3.89
CA LEU A 82 19.74 8.60 -5.14
C LEU A 82 20.59 8.10 -6.32
N LYS A 83 21.89 7.90 -6.10
CA LYS A 83 22.80 7.36 -7.13
C LYS A 83 22.41 5.94 -7.55
N LEU A 84 22.08 5.08 -6.59
CA LEU A 84 21.63 3.70 -6.86
C LEU A 84 20.28 3.70 -7.59
N TYR A 85 19.35 4.55 -7.13
CA TYR A 85 18.04 4.67 -7.76
C TYR A 85 18.09 5.22 -9.18
N ALA A 86 18.90 6.26 -9.43
CA ALA A 86 19.08 6.79 -10.79
C ALA A 86 19.72 5.77 -11.75
N LYS A 87 20.63 4.92 -11.25
CA LYS A 87 21.15 3.78 -12.03
C LYS A 87 20.03 2.82 -12.40
N ARG A 88 19.15 2.51 -11.46
CA ARG A 88 18.00 1.65 -11.68
C ARG A 88 17.03 2.22 -12.71
N VAL A 89 16.70 3.51 -12.59
CA VAL A 89 15.84 4.22 -13.56
C VAL A 89 16.43 4.09 -14.97
N ARG A 90 17.75 4.30 -15.11
CA ARG A 90 18.44 4.13 -16.40
C ARG A 90 18.32 2.71 -16.96
N GLU A 91 18.52 1.70 -16.11
CA GLU A 91 18.40 0.30 -16.53
C GLU A 91 16.97 -0.03 -16.98
N PHE A 92 15.98 0.49 -16.29
CA PHE A 92 14.58 0.35 -16.68
C PHE A 92 14.27 1.04 -18.00
N LEU A 93 14.69 2.29 -18.17
CA LEU A 93 14.49 3.02 -19.42
C LEU A 93 15.10 2.31 -20.62
N ALA A 94 16.27 1.67 -20.47
CA ALA A 94 16.88 0.86 -21.50
C ALA A 94 16.01 -0.37 -21.88
N GLU A 95 15.32 -1.00 -20.91
CA GLU A 95 14.38 -2.09 -21.19
C GLU A 95 13.15 -1.58 -21.96
N TYR A 96 12.63 -0.37 -21.65
CA TYR A 96 11.56 0.27 -22.42
C TYR A 96 11.98 0.55 -23.87
N GLU A 97 13.18 1.10 -24.07
CA GLU A 97 13.73 1.37 -25.39
C GLU A 97 13.82 0.09 -26.21
N HIS A 98 14.34 -1.00 -25.61
CA HIS A 98 14.44 -2.30 -26.25
C HIS A 98 13.05 -2.90 -26.57
N ALA A 99 12.10 -2.84 -25.64
CA ALA A 99 10.75 -3.40 -25.82
C ALA A 99 9.91 -2.65 -26.85
N SER A 100 10.21 -1.36 -27.07
CA SER A 100 9.47 -0.50 -28.01
C SER A 100 9.79 -0.75 -29.50
N SER A 101 10.75 -1.62 -29.80
CA SER A 101 11.25 -1.84 -31.16
C SER A 101 11.69 -0.55 -31.87
N GLY A 102 12.28 0.38 -31.10
CA GLY A 102 12.82 1.65 -31.61
C GLY A 102 11.82 2.81 -31.66
N ARG A 103 10.59 2.62 -31.16
CA ARG A 103 9.59 3.70 -31.06
C ARG A 103 9.73 4.55 -29.80
N LEU A 104 10.46 4.10 -28.79
CA LEU A 104 10.82 4.88 -27.62
C LEU A 104 12.33 5.10 -27.64
N LYS A 105 12.76 6.36 -27.49
CA LYS A 105 14.16 6.78 -27.46
C LYS A 105 14.46 7.45 -26.12
N VAL A 106 15.58 7.08 -25.50
CA VAL A 106 16.05 7.68 -24.24
C VAL A 106 17.23 8.60 -24.49
N GLU A 107 17.15 9.83 -23.98
CA GLU A 107 18.21 10.83 -24.04
C GLU A 107 18.61 11.21 -22.61
N GLU A 108 19.90 11.12 -22.28
CA GLU A 108 20.42 11.44 -20.95
C GLU A 108 21.08 12.82 -20.93
N TYR A 109 20.73 13.62 -19.94
CA TYR A 109 21.29 14.95 -19.68
C TYR A 109 21.91 14.99 -18.29
N ASP A 110 23.05 15.70 -18.15
CA ASP A 110 23.81 15.84 -16.89
C ASP A 110 23.83 17.32 -16.45
N PRO A 111 22.74 17.85 -15.86
CA PRO A 111 22.65 19.25 -15.44
C PRO A 111 23.77 19.59 -14.45
N LYS A 112 24.62 20.54 -14.84
CA LYS A 112 25.66 21.15 -14.01
C LYS A 112 25.29 22.60 -13.73
N PRO A 113 25.78 23.18 -12.64
CA PRO A 113 25.55 24.59 -12.38
C PRO A 113 25.89 25.46 -13.59
N ASP A 114 25.00 26.34 -13.98
CA ASP A 114 25.12 27.30 -15.10
C ASP A 114 25.32 26.64 -16.49
N SER A 115 24.82 25.40 -16.68
CA SER A 115 24.86 24.72 -18.00
C SER A 115 23.50 24.80 -18.72
N ASP A 116 23.53 24.61 -20.05
CA ASP A 116 22.31 24.57 -20.88
C ASP A 116 21.36 23.46 -20.42
N GLU A 117 21.90 22.32 -19.94
CA GLU A 117 21.10 21.21 -19.42
C GLU A 117 20.37 21.57 -18.12
N GLU A 118 20.95 22.47 -17.30
CA GLU A 118 20.26 22.99 -16.12
C GLU A 118 19.10 23.90 -16.53
N GLU A 119 19.30 24.79 -17.51
CA GLU A 119 18.24 25.65 -18.04
C GLU A 119 17.11 24.82 -18.64
N TRP A 120 17.43 23.76 -19.39
CA TRP A 120 16.44 22.84 -19.95
C TRP A 120 15.69 22.11 -18.84
N ALA A 121 16.37 21.61 -17.80
CA ALA A 121 15.72 20.96 -16.67
C ALA A 121 14.70 21.86 -16.01
N GLN A 122 15.06 23.14 -15.78
CA GLN A 122 14.16 24.16 -15.21
C GLN A 122 13.00 24.48 -16.15
N LYS A 123 13.26 24.63 -17.46
CA LYS A 123 12.24 24.89 -18.48
C LYS A 123 11.19 23.79 -18.54
N TYR A 124 11.61 22.52 -18.41
CA TYR A 124 10.71 21.38 -18.35
C TYR A 124 10.07 21.14 -16.96
N GLY A 125 10.30 22.04 -16.00
CA GLY A 125 9.67 21.99 -14.68
C GLY A 125 10.31 20.96 -13.72
N ILE A 126 11.51 20.44 -14.03
CA ILE A 126 12.21 19.52 -13.12
C ILE A 126 12.68 20.28 -11.89
N ARG A 127 12.31 19.79 -10.71
CA ARG A 127 12.62 20.46 -9.44
C ARG A 127 14.05 20.18 -8.98
N PRO A 128 14.83 21.23 -8.64
CA PRO A 128 16.15 21.04 -8.05
C PRO A 128 16.04 20.55 -6.61
N ILE A 129 16.88 19.59 -6.26
CA ILE A 129 17.09 19.11 -4.88
C ILE A 129 18.29 19.88 -4.32
N GLN A 130 18.09 20.60 -3.22
CA GLN A 130 19.20 21.20 -2.48
C GLN A 130 19.85 20.17 -1.56
N ILE A 131 21.14 19.95 -1.70
CA ILE A 131 21.91 19.08 -0.81
C ILE A 131 22.64 19.91 0.25
N PRO A 132 22.99 19.31 1.42
CA PRO A 132 23.63 20.04 2.53
C PRO A 132 24.93 20.76 2.14
N ALA A 133 25.59 20.36 1.07
CA ALA A 133 26.79 21.01 0.53
C ALA A 133 26.52 22.32 -0.22
N GLY A 134 25.25 22.73 -0.35
CA GLY A 134 24.84 23.97 -1.03
C GLY A 134 24.58 23.83 -2.53
N ASP A 135 24.95 22.69 -3.14
CA ASP A 135 24.73 22.43 -4.57
C ASP A 135 23.26 22.11 -4.86
N LYS A 136 22.82 22.43 -6.08
CA LYS A 136 21.56 21.98 -6.65
C LYS A 136 21.83 20.74 -7.51
N ILE A 137 21.03 19.70 -7.33
CA ILE A 137 21.05 18.49 -8.16
C ILE A 137 19.68 18.24 -8.76
N TYR A 138 19.64 17.63 -9.93
CA TYR A 138 18.42 17.32 -10.67
C TYR A 138 18.31 15.81 -10.84
N CYS A 139 17.10 15.27 -10.68
CA CYS A 139 16.77 13.88 -10.98
C CYS A 139 15.31 13.80 -11.40
N GLY A 140 15.01 13.86 -12.69
CA GLY A 140 13.67 13.87 -13.23
C GLY A 140 13.61 13.36 -14.67
N LEU A 141 12.38 13.17 -15.18
CA LEU A 141 12.12 12.66 -16.52
C LEU A 141 11.13 13.54 -17.25
N VAL A 142 11.34 13.70 -18.55
CA VAL A 142 10.41 14.36 -19.48
C VAL A 142 10.04 13.38 -20.58
N PHE A 143 8.76 13.18 -20.81
CA PHE A 143 8.22 12.34 -21.86
C PHE A 143 7.60 13.24 -22.93
N MET A 144 7.92 12.97 -24.18
CA MET A 144 7.44 13.77 -25.31
C MET A 144 6.95 12.82 -26.42
N ALA A 145 5.73 13.07 -26.92
CA ALA A 145 5.18 12.41 -28.11
C ALA A 145 4.33 13.41 -28.87
N ALA A 146 4.63 13.62 -30.15
CA ALA A 146 3.98 14.63 -30.98
C ALA A 146 3.99 16.02 -30.31
N ASP A 147 2.83 16.55 -29.93
CA ASP A 147 2.61 17.81 -29.25
C ASP A 147 2.37 17.68 -27.71
N GLN A 148 2.38 16.44 -27.22
CA GLN A 148 2.18 16.15 -25.79
C GLN A 148 3.49 16.08 -25.03
N GLU A 149 3.51 16.69 -23.85
CA GLU A 149 4.65 16.70 -22.94
C GLU A 149 4.19 16.39 -21.51
N GLU A 150 4.89 15.47 -20.85
CA GLU A 150 4.63 15.08 -19.47
C GLU A 150 5.94 14.99 -18.71
N THR A 151 5.95 15.48 -17.47
CA THR A 151 7.17 15.56 -16.67
C THR A 151 7.00 14.87 -15.32
N ILE A 152 7.98 14.04 -14.95
CA ILE A 152 8.22 13.65 -13.57
C ILE A 152 9.22 14.64 -13.00
N GLU A 153 8.72 15.64 -12.27
CA GLU A 153 9.51 16.76 -11.75
C GLU A 153 10.62 16.31 -10.80
N LEU A 154 10.39 15.21 -10.08
CA LEU A 154 11.32 14.64 -9.12
C LEU A 154 11.12 13.11 -9.06
N LEU A 155 12.18 12.38 -9.33
CA LEU A 155 12.25 10.93 -9.12
C LEU A 155 12.53 10.65 -7.64
N ASP A 156 11.54 10.09 -6.95
CA ASP A 156 11.59 9.79 -5.52
C ASP A 156 12.02 8.33 -5.28
N PRO A 157 13.19 8.08 -4.65
CA PRO A 157 13.62 6.72 -4.33
C PRO A 157 12.67 5.95 -3.42
N THR A 158 11.82 6.64 -2.65
CA THR A 158 10.84 5.98 -1.78
C THR A 158 9.65 5.39 -2.54
N ARG A 159 9.51 5.74 -3.83
CA ARG A 159 8.46 5.25 -4.75
C ARG A 159 9.01 4.28 -5.81
N GLU A 160 10.17 3.68 -5.58
CA GLU A 160 10.82 2.77 -6.52
C GLU A 160 9.89 1.61 -6.96
N GLU A 161 9.05 1.13 -6.06
CA GLU A 161 8.07 0.07 -6.32
C GLU A 161 7.04 0.45 -7.41
N LEU A 162 6.73 1.73 -7.53
CA LEU A 162 5.77 2.26 -8.50
C LEU A 162 6.43 2.78 -9.78
N LEU A 163 7.76 2.68 -9.90
CA LEU A 163 8.50 3.26 -11.03
C LEU A 163 7.97 2.74 -12.39
N GLU A 164 7.86 1.43 -12.56
CA GLU A 164 7.34 0.84 -13.80
C GLU A 164 5.93 1.33 -14.13
N TYR A 165 5.06 1.37 -13.12
CA TYR A 165 3.71 1.87 -13.27
C TYR A 165 3.68 3.35 -13.67
N ASP A 166 4.43 4.21 -12.97
CA ASP A 166 4.46 5.65 -13.23
C ASP A 166 4.98 5.96 -14.65
N LEU A 167 6.03 5.27 -15.10
CA LEU A 167 6.57 5.40 -16.46
C LEU A 167 5.56 4.94 -17.51
N THR A 168 5.01 3.73 -17.36
CA THR A 168 4.08 3.15 -18.35
C THR A 168 2.78 3.93 -18.42
N ARG A 169 2.27 4.40 -17.28
CA ARG A 169 1.08 5.26 -17.21
C ARG A 169 1.27 6.56 -18.00
N ILE A 170 2.43 7.22 -17.85
CA ILE A 170 2.73 8.44 -18.60
C ILE A 170 2.82 8.14 -20.09
N ILE A 171 3.55 7.09 -20.47
CA ILE A 171 3.66 6.68 -21.88
C ILE A 171 2.27 6.37 -22.47
N HIS A 172 1.41 5.64 -21.76
CA HIS A 172 0.05 5.36 -22.21
C HIS A 172 -0.79 6.64 -22.33
N ARG A 173 -0.65 7.58 -21.39
CA ARG A 173 -1.42 8.83 -21.37
C ARG A 173 -1.05 9.78 -22.50
N ILE A 174 0.23 9.92 -22.84
CA ILE A 174 0.63 10.78 -23.98
C ILE A 174 0.21 10.19 -25.33
N GLN A 175 -0.10 8.90 -25.40
CA GLN A 175 -0.70 8.25 -26.58
C GLN A 175 -2.23 8.40 -26.63
N THR A 176 -2.88 8.53 -25.46
CA THR A 176 -4.34 8.64 -25.31
C THR A 176 -4.69 9.89 -24.52
N PRO A 177 -4.74 11.07 -25.13
CA PRO A 177 -4.84 12.36 -24.42
C PRO A 177 -6.18 12.58 -23.71
N VAL A 178 -7.23 11.80 -24.04
CA VAL A 178 -8.56 11.96 -23.42
C VAL A 178 -8.59 11.24 -22.07
N LYS A 179 -8.54 12.02 -20.98
CA LYS A 179 -8.68 11.48 -19.63
C LYS A 179 -10.11 10.99 -19.39
N LYS A 180 -10.23 9.77 -18.83
CA LYS A 180 -11.52 9.26 -18.33
C LYS A 180 -11.97 10.04 -17.11
N VAL A 181 -13.29 10.25 -16.99
CA VAL A 181 -13.90 11.06 -15.93
C VAL A 181 -14.26 10.17 -14.74
N VAL A 182 -13.78 10.54 -13.56
CA VAL A 182 -14.16 9.94 -12.27
C VAL A 182 -14.96 10.96 -11.47
N GLY A 183 -16.25 10.70 -11.30
CA GLY A 183 -17.12 11.53 -10.46
C GLY A 183 -17.07 11.09 -9.01
N ILE A 184 -16.85 11.99 -8.06
CA ILE A 184 -16.80 11.69 -6.62
C ILE A 184 -17.95 12.37 -5.90
N ILE A 185 -18.75 11.55 -5.18
CA ILE A 185 -19.80 12.00 -4.24
C ILE A 185 -19.30 11.76 -2.83
N THR A 186 -19.15 12.80 -2.01
CA THR A 186 -18.72 12.66 -0.62
C THR A 186 -19.04 13.90 0.21
N PRO A 187 -19.38 13.76 1.50
CA PRO A 187 -19.42 14.87 2.47
C PRO A 187 -18.04 15.17 3.08
N LEU A 188 -17.03 14.28 2.88
CA LEU A 188 -15.70 14.44 3.46
C LEU A 188 -14.88 15.48 2.66
N PRO A 189 -13.97 16.23 3.30
CA PRO A 189 -13.20 17.30 2.67
C PRO A 189 -12.03 16.78 1.82
N VAL A 190 -12.27 15.79 0.96
CA VAL A 190 -11.23 15.11 0.18
C VAL A 190 -10.57 16.00 -0.87
N PHE A 191 -11.28 17.03 -1.34
CA PHE A 191 -10.75 18.03 -2.29
C PHE A 191 -9.94 19.16 -1.63
N GLY A 192 -9.81 19.12 -0.29
CA GLY A 192 -9.25 20.19 0.51
C GLY A 192 -10.26 21.29 0.84
N GLN A 193 -9.91 22.18 1.75
CA GLN A 193 -10.73 23.34 2.11
C GLN A 193 -10.01 24.61 1.71
N THR A 194 -10.70 25.52 1.03
CA THR A 194 -10.17 26.81 0.57
C THR A 194 -9.84 27.77 1.73
N GLN A 195 -10.40 27.53 2.92
CA GLN A 195 -10.14 28.30 4.14
C GLN A 195 -10.01 27.33 5.33
N ALA A 196 -8.77 26.99 5.69
CA ALA A 196 -8.53 26.32 6.96
C ALA A 196 -8.87 27.29 8.11
N PRO A 197 -9.66 26.86 9.12
CA PRO A 197 -9.91 27.69 10.31
C PRO A 197 -8.58 28.08 10.98
N ALA A 198 -8.46 29.32 11.43
CA ALA A 198 -7.27 29.81 12.09
C ALA A 198 -6.89 28.92 13.29
N GLY A 199 -5.67 28.37 13.29
CA GLY A 199 -5.17 27.50 14.35
C GLY A 199 -5.12 26.00 14.01
N MET A 200 -5.60 25.57 12.83
CA MET A 200 -5.40 24.19 12.36
C MET A 200 -4.05 24.01 11.65
N PRO A 201 -3.47 22.78 11.69
CA PRO A 201 -2.26 22.49 10.93
C PRO A 201 -2.46 22.79 9.43
N MET A 202 -1.45 23.32 8.77
CA MET A 202 -1.49 23.65 7.32
C MET A 202 -1.91 22.47 6.43
N SER A 203 -1.76 21.24 6.91
CA SER A 203 -2.20 20.02 6.21
C SER A 203 -3.71 19.80 6.22
N ALA A 204 -4.48 20.46 7.10
CA ALA A 204 -5.94 20.29 7.21
C ALA A 204 -6.71 20.90 6.03
N GLY A 205 -6.07 21.74 5.20
CA GLY A 205 -6.67 22.34 4.01
C GLY A 205 -6.23 21.72 2.68
N MET A 206 -5.28 20.76 2.70
CA MET A 206 -4.79 20.12 1.47
C MET A 206 -5.74 19.01 1.02
N PRO A 207 -5.84 18.77 -0.30
CA PRO A 207 -6.53 17.57 -0.79
C PRO A 207 -5.93 16.28 -0.20
N TRP A 208 -6.74 15.23 -0.07
CA TRP A 208 -6.24 13.93 0.29
C TRP A 208 -5.35 13.36 -0.84
N LEU A 209 -4.31 12.63 -0.47
CA LEU A 209 -3.32 12.12 -1.42
C LEU A 209 -3.94 11.32 -2.57
N PHE A 210 -4.97 10.49 -2.29
CA PHE A 210 -5.61 9.73 -3.34
C PHE A 210 -6.26 10.60 -4.42
N VAL A 211 -6.81 11.78 -4.07
CA VAL A 211 -7.39 12.72 -5.05
C VAL A 211 -6.29 13.37 -5.89
N GLU A 212 -5.18 13.78 -5.24
CA GLU A 212 -4.01 14.33 -5.96
C GLU A 212 -3.45 13.31 -6.95
N GLU A 213 -3.30 12.07 -6.52
CA GLU A 213 -2.79 10.99 -7.36
C GLU A 213 -3.78 10.63 -8.50
N LEU A 214 -5.10 10.54 -8.22
CA LEU A 214 -6.11 10.29 -9.25
C LEU A 214 -6.13 11.39 -10.32
N LYS A 215 -6.00 12.67 -9.95
CA LYS A 215 -5.97 13.80 -10.89
C LYS A 215 -4.82 13.74 -11.89
N LYS A 216 -3.74 13.02 -11.56
CA LYS A 216 -2.64 12.79 -12.51
C LYS A 216 -3.06 11.97 -13.72
N ALA A 217 -3.94 10.98 -13.52
CA ALA A 217 -4.36 10.01 -14.56
C ALA A 217 -5.78 10.25 -15.09
N TYR A 218 -6.67 10.83 -14.30
CA TYR A 218 -8.10 10.96 -14.57
C TYR A 218 -8.56 12.42 -14.48
N ASP A 219 -9.68 12.74 -15.12
CA ASP A 219 -10.44 13.98 -14.87
C ASP A 219 -11.34 13.74 -13.65
N VAL A 220 -10.93 14.21 -12.49
CA VAL A 220 -11.63 13.99 -11.22
C VAL A 220 -12.56 15.16 -10.93
N ARG A 221 -13.87 14.89 -10.90
CA ARG A 221 -14.92 15.89 -10.68
C ARG A 221 -15.68 15.62 -9.38
N GLU A 222 -15.90 16.66 -8.62
CA GLU A 222 -16.82 16.62 -7.47
C GLU A 222 -18.26 16.68 -7.95
N ILE A 223 -19.10 15.75 -7.46
CA ILE A 223 -20.54 15.74 -7.73
C ILE A 223 -21.25 16.24 -6.48
N GLY A 224 -21.82 17.42 -6.61
CA GLY A 224 -22.47 18.11 -5.48
C GLY A 224 -23.79 17.47 -5.04
N PRO A 225 -24.23 17.75 -3.80
CA PRO A 225 -25.43 17.14 -3.22
C PRO A 225 -26.76 17.55 -3.89
N SER A 226 -26.74 18.61 -4.69
CA SER A 226 -27.92 19.10 -5.44
C SER A 226 -28.01 18.53 -6.88
N THR A 227 -27.15 17.59 -7.25
CA THR A 227 -27.13 17.00 -8.59
C THR A 227 -28.35 16.09 -8.78
N ASP A 228 -29.16 16.38 -9.80
CA ASP A 228 -30.36 15.61 -10.14
C ASP A 228 -30.07 14.50 -11.15
N ARG A 229 -28.95 14.56 -11.87
CA ARG A 229 -28.55 13.58 -12.89
C ARG A 229 -27.02 13.49 -13.00
N ILE A 230 -26.48 12.28 -13.02
CA ILE A 230 -25.07 12.04 -13.33
C ILE A 230 -24.85 12.19 -14.84
N GLU A 231 -23.82 12.94 -15.21
CA GLU A 231 -23.49 13.16 -16.60
C GLU A 231 -23.06 11.87 -17.31
N PRO A 232 -23.45 11.62 -18.56
CA PRO A 232 -23.02 10.46 -19.33
C PRO A 232 -21.49 10.40 -19.57
N SER A 233 -20.81 11.53 -19.42
CA SER A 233 -19.36 11.64 -19.54
C SER A 233 -18.60 10.98 -18.37
N VAL A 234 -19.28 10.71 -17.26
CA VAL A 234 -18.69 10.04 -16.09
C VAL A 234 -18.48 8.56 -16.40
N ASN A 235 -17.22 8.13 -16.46
CA ASN A 235 -16.86 6.73 -16.72
C ASN A 235 -16.92 5.86 -15.46
N LEU A 236 -16.67 6.46 -14.29
CA LEU A 236 -16.74 5.81 -12.99
C LEU A 236 -17.34 6.75 -11.96
N LEU A 237 -18.30 6.25 -11.19
CA LEU A 237 -18.85 6.95 -10.05
C LEU A 237 -18.25 6.41 -8.75
N MET A 238 -17.56 7.27 -8.00
CA MET A 238 -17.04 6.96 -6.68
C MET A 238 -17.92 7.62 -5.62
N ILE A 239 -18.46 6.82 -4.70
CA ILE A 239 -19.31 7.28 -3.59
C ILE A 239 -18.58 6.98 -2.29
N LEU A 240 -18.12 8.02 -1.61
CA LEU A 240 -17.32 7.91 -0.39
C LEU A 240 -18.10 8.46 0.81
N HIS A 241 -18.38 7.61 1.79
CA HIS A 241 -19.09 7.93 3.01
C HIS A 241 -20.44 8.65 2.75
N PRO A 242 -21.42 8.03 2.06
CA PRO A 242 -22.69 8.66 1.69
C PRO A 242 -23.61 8.88 2.89
N ARG A 243 -23.20 9.79 3.79
CA ARG A 243 -24.02 10.19 4.95
C ARG A 243 -25.09 11.16 4.51
N ASP A 244 -26.34 10.84 4.88
CA ASP A 244 -27.52 11.69 4.64
C ASP A 244 -27.70 12.09 3.14
N LEU A 245 -27.40 11.14 2.22
CA LEU A 245 -27.52 11.37 0.79
C LEU A 245 -28.99 11.66 0.44
N ASN A 246 -29.24 12.80 -0.19
CA ASN A 246 -30.58 13.23 -0.52
C ASN A 246 -31.20 12.26 -1.56
N ILE A 247 -32.54 12.10 -1.48
CA ILE A 247 -33.27 11.11 -2.30
C ILE A 247 -33.16 11.34 -3.80
N LYS A 248 -32.97 12.59 -4.26
CA LYS A 248 -32.77 12.92 -5.68
C LYS A 248 -31.41 12.45 -6.15
N LEU A 249 -30.36 12.68 -5.37
CA LEU A 249 -29.02 12.20 -5.70
C LEU A 249 -28.96 10.68 -5.63
N GLN A 250 -29.67 10.02 -4.68
CA GLN A 250 -29.84 8.57 -4.67
C GLN A 250 -30.50 8.07 -5.96
N TYR A 251 -31.52 8.78 -6.45
CA TYR A 251 -32.17 8.47 -7.72
C TYR A 251 -31.22 8.67 -8.91
N ALA A 252 -30.42 9.74 -8.94
CA ALA A 252 -29.44 9.98 -9.97
C ALA A 252 -28.37 8.87 -10.02
N VAL A 253 -27.88 8.40 -8.86
CA VAL A 253 -26.97 7.26 -8.70
C VAL A 253 -27.62 5.98 -9.23
N ASP A 254 -28.88 5.70 -8.80
CA ASP A 254 -29.64 4.55 -9.24
C ASP A 254 -29.74 4.49 -10.78
N GLN A 255 -30.17 5.59 -11.39
CA GLN A 255 -30.34 5.65 -12.85
C GLN A 255 -29.02 5.55 -13.62
N TYR A 256 -27.93 6.07 -13.08
CA TYR A 256 -26.59 5.90 -13.64
C TYR A 256 -26.18 4.41 -13.67
N ILE A 257 -26.41 3.68 -12.57
CA ILE A 257 -26.08 2.24 -12.45
C ILE A 257 -27.00 1.40 -13.32
N VAL A 258 -28.31 1.68 -13.34
CA VAL A 258 -29.29 1.00 -14.19
C VAL A 258 -28.98 1.23 -15.67
N ALA A 259 -28.39 2.35 -16.04
CA ALA A 259 -27.91 2.61 -17.40
C ALA A 259 -26.66 1.81 -17.80
N GLY A 260 -25.99 1.12 -16.85
CA GLY A 260 -24.77 0.35 -17.07
C GLY A 260 -23.50 1.03 -16.53
N GLY A 261 -23.62 2.11 -15.79
CA GLY A 261 -22.51 2.82 -15.18
C GLY A 261 -21.85 2.02 -14.04
N ASN A 262 -20.54 2.00 -14.00
CA ASN A 262 -19.77 1.35 -12.94
C ASN A 262 -19.62 2.25 -11.71
N ALA A 263 -19.63 1.66 -10.50
CA ALA A 263 -19.45 2.43 -9.29
C ALA A 263 -18.53 1.74 -8.27
N LEU A 264 -17.81 2.59 -7.52
CA LEU A 264 -16.99 2.22 -6.36
C LEU A 264 -17.58 2.92 -5.13
N VAL A 265 -18.06 2.14 -4.16
CA VAL A 265 -18.85 2.64 -3.03
C VAL A 265 -18.16 2.30 -1.73
N PHE A 266 -17.89 3.31 -0.92
CA PHE A 266 -17.33 3.18 0.43
C PHE A 266 -18.40 3.58 1.45
N VAL A 267 -18.86 2.63 2.22
CA VAL A 267 -19.80 2.83 3.35
C VAL A 267 -19.11 2.51 4.66
N ASP A 268 -19.59 3.07 5.76
CA ASP A 268 -18.85 3.03 7.01
C ASP A 268 -19.80 2.98 8.21
N PRO A 269 -19.66 2.02 9.13
CA PRO A 269 -20.45 1.98 10.37
C PRO A 269 -19.94 2.97 11.42
N PHE A 270 -18.70 3.47 11.27
CA PHE A 270 -18.08 4.40 12.21
C PHE A 270 -16.92 5.16 11.55
N CYS A 271 -17.22 6.17 10.76
CA CYS A 271 -16.21 6.97 10.07
C CYS A 271 -15.44 7.87 11.03
N VAL A 272 -14.16 7.56 11.24
CA VAL A 272 -13.25 8.30 12.14
C VAL A 272 -12.93 9.69 11.58
N SER A 273 -12.86 9.78 10.25
CA SER A 273 -12.52 11.02 9.52
C SER A 273 -13.68 12.01 9.44
N ASP A 274 -14.93 11.56 9.67
CA ASP A 274 -16.10 12.43 9.74
C ASP A 274 -16.30 12.94 11.17
N ASN A 275 -15.45 13.88 11.56
CA ASN A 275 -15.41 14.43 12.90
C ASN A 275 -15.62 15.94 12.87
N PRO A 276 -16.89 16.42 12.87
CA PRO A 276 -17.18 17.84 12.86
C PRO A 276 -16.67 18.50 14.15
N PRO A 277 -15.95 19.63 14.07
CA PRO A 277 -15.43 20.32 15.23
C PRO A 277 -16.59 20.78 16.15
N GLY A 278 -16.53 20.43 17.43
CA GLY A 278 -17.32 21.03 18.50
C GLY A 278 -18.62 20.30 18.90
N ARG A 279 -18.90 19.08 18.50
CA ARG A 279 -20.07 18.31 18.95
C ARG A 279 -19.73 16.97 19.58
N GLN A 280 -20.36 16.74 20.71
CA GLN A 280 -20.60 15.51 21.46
C GLN A 280 -20.33 14.22 20.65
N GLN A 281 -19.08 13.87 20.52
CA GLN A 281 -18.51 12.72 19.81
C GLN A 281 -19.04 11.35 20.29
N PHE A 282 -19.89 11.32 21.32
CA PHE A 282 -20.25 10.10 22.04
C PHE A 282 -21.70 9.66 21.86
N MET A 283 -22.56 10.43 21.19
CA MET A 283 -23.98 10.10 21.13
C MET A 283 -24.44 9.37 19.86
N ARG A 284 -23.74 9.50 18.74
CA ARG A 284 -23.99 8.70 17.52
C ARG A 284 -22.71 8.61 16.68
N PRO A 285 -22.21 7.40 16.39
CA PRO A 285 -21.11 7.27 15.44
C PRO A 285 -21.56 7.82 14.09
N PRO A 286 -20.68 8.55 13.37
CA PRO A 286 -20.97 9.03 12.02
C PRO A 286 -20.95 7.83 11.06
N ALA A 287 -22.07 7.17 10.91
CA ALA A 287 -22.26 6.05 10.01
C ALA A 287 -22.83 6.51 8.68
N SER A 288 -22.49 5.80 7.61
CA SER A 288 -23.09 5.97 6.29
C SER A 288 -23.77 4.68 5.84
N SER A 289 -24.85 4.83 5.08
CA SER A 289 -25.62 3.72 4.50
C SER A 289 -26.33 4.16 3.24
N LEU A 290 -26.53 3.20 2.33
CA LEU A 290 -27.35 3.32 1.14
C LEU A 290 -28.43 2.23 1.13
N GLU A 291 -29.12 2.04 2.23
CA GLU A 291 -30.02 0.92 2.49
C GLU A 291 -31.01 0.68 1.33
N LYS A 292 -31.62 1.76 0.78
CA LYS A 292 -32.55 1.68 -0.35
C LYS A 292 -31.88 1.14 -1.61
N LEU A 293 -30.68 1.61 -1.94
CA LEU A 293 -29.90 1.15 -3.08
C LEU A 293 -29.36 -0.26 -2.85
N PHE A 294 -28.85 -0.53 -1.64
CA PHE A 294 -28.33 -1.84 -1.27
C PHE A 294 -29.40 -2.94 -1.37
N SER A 295 -30.63 -2.65 -0.95
CA SER A 295 -31.76 -3.57 -1.11
C SER A 295 -32.01 -3.89 -2.57
N ALA A 296 -31.95 -2.91 -3.50
CA ALA A 296 -32.11 -3.11 -4.92
C ALA A 296 -30.91 -3.86 -5.56
N TRP A 297 -29.70 -3.66 -5.01
CA TRP A 297 -28.48 -4.37 -5.44
C TRP A 297 -28.35 -5.77 -4.83
N GLY A 298 -29.31 -6.19 -3.97
CA GLY A 298 -29.35 -7.50 -3.37
C GLY A 298 -28.23 -7.75 -2.34
N ILE A 299 -27.88 -6.72 -1.59
CA ILE A 299 -26.93 -6.78 -0.49
C ILE A 299 -27.47 -6.08 0.74
N HIS A 300 -26.85 -6.36 1.88
CA HIS A 300 -27.15 -5.74 3.17
C HIS A 300 -25.86 -5.42 3.95
N MET A 301 -25.85 -4.28 4.63
CA MET A 301 -24.85 -3.92 5.63
C MET A 301 -25.56 -3.22 6.79
N ASP A 302 -25.34 -3.68 8.01
CA ASP A 302 -25.88 -3.02 9.21
C ASP A 302 -24.96 -1.86 9.64
N PRO A 303 -25.41 -0.59 9.51
CA PRO A 303 -24.59 0.57 9.86
C PRO A 303 -24.35 0.73 11.37
N ALA A 304 -25.04 -0.05 12.22
CA ALA A 304 -24.83 -0.05 13.66
C ALA A 304 -23.81 -1.08 14.12
N LYS A 305 -23.31 -1.92 13.22
CA LYS A 305 -22.38 -3.01 13.52
C LYS A 305 -21.03 -2.78 12.87
N ALA A 306 -19.97 -2.88 13.68
CA ALA A 306 -18.58 -2.93 13.20
C ALA A 306 -18.04 -4.35 13.28
N LEU A 307 -17.13 -4.68 12.39
CA LEU A 307 -16.44 -5.96 12.37
C LEU A 307 -15.28 -5.93 13.37
N ALA A 308 -15.26 -6.89 14.28
CA ALA A 308 -14.13 -7.16 15.15
C ALA A 308 -13.47 -8.48 14.73
N ASP A 309 -12.16 -8.43 14.47
CA ASP A 309 -11.35 -9.56 14.03
C ASP A 309 -10.10 -9.69 14.91
N PHE A 310 -9.99 -10.79 15.65
CA PHE A 310 -8.86 -11.04 16.53
C PHE A 310 -7.67 -11.74 15.84
N ASP A 311 -7.85 -12.23 14.61
CA ASP A 311 -6.77 -12.79 13.81
C ASP A 311 -5.97 -11.70 13.08
N GLN A 312 -6.63 -10.58 12.71
CA GLN A 312 -6.07 -9.52 11.88
C GLN A 312 -6.02 -8.15 12.60
N THR A 313 -5.68 -8.18 13.88
CA THR A 313 -5.63 -6.97 14.72
C THR A 313 -4.54 -6.00 14.28
N THR A 314 -4.81 -4.70 14.44
CA THR A 314 -3.81 -3.63 14.29
C THR A 314 -3.36 -3.13 15.66
N ARG A 315 -2.06 -2.88 15.78
CA ARG A 315 -1.50 -2.29 17.00
C ARG A 315 -1.68 -0.77 16.97
N VAL A 316 -2.54 -0.28 17.83
CA VAL A 316 -2.90 1.14 17.91
C VAL A 316 -2.44 1.76 19.23
N ARG A 317 -2.20 3.06 19.20
CA ARG A 317 -1.89 3.83 20.41
C ARG A 317 -3.18 4.41 20.98
N THR A 318 -3.50 4.06 22.22
CA THR A 318 -4.70 4.55 22.91
C THR A 318 -4.53 6.02 23.36
N ARG A 319 -5.62 6.65 23.76
CA ARG A 319 -5.60 8.01 24.37
C ARG A 319 -4.68 8.11 25.60
N ASN A 320 -4.50 7.01 26.32
CA ASN A 320 -3.59 6.94 27.48
C ASN A 320 -2.14 6.67 27.09
N ASN A 321 -1.78 6.81 25.81
CA ASN A 321 -0.45 6.57 25.27
C ASN A 321 0.06 5.12 25.46
N THR A 322 -0.84 4.15 25.70
CA THR A 322 -0.53 2.72 25.74
C THR A 322 -0.77 2.09 24.38
N LEU A 323 0.04 1.08 24.02
CA LEU A 323 -0.17 0.31 22.79
C LEU A 323 -1.08 -0.87 23.10
N GLU A 324 -2.12 -1.05 22.30
CA GLU A 324 -3.01 -2.21 22.36
C GLU A 324 -3.29 -2.77 20.97
N ASN A 325 -3.60 -4.07 20.90
CA ASN A 325 -4.08 -4.70 19.67
C ASN A 325 -5.59 -4.48 19.56
N SER A 326 -5.99 -3.65 18.60
CA SER A 326 -7.40 -3.34 18.36
C SER A 326 -8.01 -4.32 17.37
N PRO A 327 -9.05 -5.06 17.72
CA PRO A 327 -9.71 -6.00 16.83
C PRO A 327 -10.61 -5.33 15.79
N VAL A 328 -11.00 -4.06 15.97
CA VAL A 328 -11.80 -3.29 15.00
C VAL A 328 -10.96 -2.46 14.04
N TRP A 329 -9.65 -2.42 14.25
CA TRP A 329 -8.69 -1.91 13.26
C TRP A 329 -8.06 -3.12 12.57
N ILE A 330 -8.58 -3.46 11.39
CA ILE A 330 -8.28 -4.71 10.72
C ILE A 330 -7.11 -4.51 9.75
N SER A 331 -5.98 -5.18 9.99
CA SER A 331 -4.86 -5.28 9.05
C SER A 331 -5.03 -6.53 8.21
N ALA A 332 -5.79 -6.44 7.12
CA ALA A 332 -6.01 -7.55 6.19
C ALA A 332 -4.69 -7.96 5.52
N ARG A 333 -4.35 -9.27 5.54
CA ARG A 333 -3.11 -9.84 4.98
C ARG A 333 -3.34 -11.26 4.50
N GLY A 334 -2.50 -11.71 3.56
CA GLY A 334 -2.45 -13.09 3.10
C GLY A 334 -3.82 -13.62 2.68
N GLU A 335 -4.34 -14.62 3.39
CA GLU A 335 -5.63 -15.27 3.08
C GLU A 335 -6.87 -14.35 3.15
N ALA A 336 -6.73 -13.10 3.62
CA ALA A 336 -7.81 -12.12 3.56
C ALA A 336 -8.14 -11.70 2.13
N PHE A 337 -7.17 -11.78 1.23
CA PHE A 337 -7.32 -11.37 -0.17
C PHE A 337 -7.73 -12.53 -1.06
N SER A 338 -8.58 -12.26 -2.04
CA SER A 338 -8.92 -13.22 -3.08
C SER A 338 -7.80 -13.31 -4.11
N ASP A 339 -7.18 -14.48 -4.25
CA ASP A 339 -6.16 -14.75 -5.26
C ASP A 339 -6.75 -14.79 -6.69
N ALA A 340 -8.04 -15.07 -6.81
CA ALA A 340 -8.73 -15.15 -8.09
C ALA A 340 -9.04 -13.76 -8.68
N ASN A 341 -9.02 -12.70 -7.85
CA ASN A 341 -9.36 -11.35 -8.27
C ASN A 341 -8.11 -10.53 -8.59
N VAL A 342 -8.04 -9.99 -9.80
CA VAL A 342 -6.88 -9.22 -10.29
C VAL A 342 -6.60 -7.97 -9.43
N VAL A 343 -7.63 -7.35 -8.84
CA VAL A 343 -7.47 -6.18 -7.95
C VAL A 343 -6.70 -6.51 -6.70
N THR A 344 -6.95 -7.71 -6.11
CA THR A 344 -6.47 -8.07 -4.77
C THR A 344 -5.34 -9.09 -4.75
N SER A 345 -5.18 -9.89 -5.83
CA SER A 345 -4.26 -11.04 -5.88
C SER A 345 -2.79 -10.74 -5.60
N LYS A 346 -2.38 -9.47 -5.73
CA LYS A 346 -0.99 -9.03 -5.49
C LYS A 346 -0.85 -8.06 -4.32
N LEU A 347 -1.94 -7.79 -3.59
CA LEU A 347 -1.90 -6.94 -2.41
C LEU A 347 -1.34 -7.73 -1.22
N GLU A 348 -0.52 -7.08 -0.40
CA GLU A 348 0.10 -7.71 0.77
C GLU A 348 -0.56 -7.28 2.08
N SER A 349 -0.99 -6.03 2.16
CA SER A 349 -1.61 -5.51 3.39
C SER A 349 -2.53 -4.33 3.13
N MET A 350 -3.72 -4.37 3.72
CA MET A 350 -4.66 -3.24 3.74
C MET A 350 -5.09 -2.97 5.18
N LEU A 351 -5.30 -1.70 5.50
CA LEU A 351 -5.80 -1.27 6.81
C LEU A 351 -7.23 -0.77 6.68
N PHE A 352 -8.11 -1.31 7.51
CA PHE A 352 -9.51 -0.92 7.61
C PHE A 352 -9.82 -0.46 9.04
N PRO A 353 -9.91 0.86 9.27
CA PRO A 353 -10.27 1.42 10.58
C PRO A 353 -11.78 1.34 10.81
N VAL A 354 -12.23 0.39 11.64
CA VAL A 354 -13.63 0.20 12.05
C VAL A 354 -14.58 -0.21 10.91
N ALA A 355 -14.14 -1.13 10.05
CA ALA A 355 -14.95 -1.64 8.95
C ALA A 355 -16.28 -2.29 9.41
N GLY A 356 -17.27 -2.27 8.53
CA GLY A 356 -18.48 -3.09 8.62
C GLY A 356 -18.33 -4.45 7.95
N ALA A 357 -19.47 -5.07 7.60
CA ALA A 357 -19.48 -6.28 6.78
C ALA A 357 -20.64 -6.24 5.77
N VAL A 358 -20.33 -6.56 4.52
CA VAL A 358 -21.32 -6.64 3.44
C VAL A 358 -21.78 -8.08 3.26
N GLN A 359 -23.07 -8.30 3.29
CA GLN A 359 -23.69 -9.62 3.15
C GLN A 359 -24.55 -9.66 1.91
N LYS A 360 -24.58 -10.82 1.23
CA LYS A 360 -25.52 -11.06 0.13
C LYS A 360 -26.92 -11.25 0.68
N SER A 361 -27.91 -10.54 0.16
CA SER A 361 -29.31 -10.75 0.53
C SER A 361 -29.84 -12.06 -0.04
N GLU A 362 -30.72 -12.74 0.68
CA GLU A 362 -31.38 -13.93 0.23
C GLU A 362 -32.15 -13.68 -1.10
N GLY A 363 -31.98 -14.57 -2.09
CA GLY A 363 -32.62 -14.44 -3.40
C GLY A 363 -31.99 -13.42 -4.34
N SER A 364 -30.86 -12.82 -3.99
CA SER A 364 -30.11 -11.92 -4.89
C SER A 364 -29.66 -12.64 -6.15
N GLN A 365 -30.02 -12.10 -7.33
CA GLN A 365 -29.71 -12.65 -8.66
C GLN A 365 -28.34 -12.21 -9.20
N TYR A 366 -27.70 -11.25 -8.52
CA TYR A 366 -26.44 -10.67 -8.97
C TYR A 366 -25.25 -11.55 -8.61
N GLU A 367 -24.25 -11.53 -9.47
CA GLU A 367 -22.95 -12.13 -9.17
C GLU A 367 -22.35 -11.42 -7.96
N PHE A 368 -22.02 -12.17 -6.91
CA PHE A 368 -21.45 -11.64 -5.67
C PHE A 368 -20.11 -12.34 -5.43
N GLU A 369 -19.03 -11.57 -5.45
CA GLU A 369 -17.68 -12.06 -5.27
C GLU A 369 -17.02 -11.35 -4.08
N PRO A 370 -16.65 -12.10 -3.03
CA PRO A 370 -15.81 -11.58 -1.96
C PRO A 370 -14.40 -11.27 -2.48
N MET A 371 -13.92 -10.06 -2.22
CA MET A 371 -12.56 -9.62 -2.60
C MET A 371 -11.62 -9.55 -1.40
N VAL A 372 -12.13 -9.05 -0.25
CA VAL A 372 -11.39 -9.00 1.02
C VAL A 372 -12.30 -9.49 2.13
N GLN A 373 -11.80 -10.43 2.94
CA GLN A 373 -12.55 -11.04 4.05
C GLN A 373 -11.77 -11.00 5.36
N SER A 374 -12.50 -11.09 6.48
CA SER A 374 -11.94 -11.25 7.82
C SER A 374 -11.31 -12.63 8.02
N GLY A 375 -10.62 -12.81 9.16
CA GLY A 375 -10.31 -14.12 9.72
C GLY A 375 -11.56 -14.85 10.22
N GLN A 376 -11.37 -16.06 10.76
CA GLN A 376 -12.46 -16.84 11.36
C GLN A 376 -12.76 -16.45 12.80
N ASN A 377 -11.78 -15.87 13.51
CA ASN A 377 -11.96 -15.37 14.86
C ASN A 377 -12.55 -13.94 14.85
N ALA A 378 -13.68 -13.81 14.15
CA ALA A 378 -14.35 -12.55 13.88
C ALA A 378 -15.83 -12.58 14.30
N ALA A 379 -16.38 -11.41 14.58
CA ALA A 379 -17.79 -11.20 14.89
C ALA A 379 -18.20 -9.75 14.64
N LEU A 380 -19.49 -9.51 14.39
CA LEU A 380 -20.07 -8.18 14.36
C LEU A 380 -20.39 -7.70 15.78
N VAL A 381 -19.88 -6.53 16.13
CA VAL A 381 -20.07 -5.86 17.43
C VAL A 381 -20.75 -4.51 17.23
N GLU A 382 -21.36 -3.97 18.27
CA GLU A 382 -21.94 -2.62 18.21
C GLU A 382 -20.85 -1.58 17.86
N SER A 383 -21.05 -0.79 16.81
CA SER A 383 -20.05 0.13 16.26
C SER A 383 -19.56 1.16 17.30
N PHE A 384 -20.43 1.62 18.23
CA PHE A 384 -20.02 2.55 19.29
C PHE A 384 -18.96 1.98 20.24
N LYS A 385 -18.84 0.64 20.37
CA LYS A 385 -17.79 -0.01 21.18
C LYS A 385 -16.39 0.20 20.63
N ALA A 386 -16.25 0.52 19.34
CA ALA A 386 -14.97 0.86 18.75
C ALA A 386 -14.27 2.04 19.45
N GLY A 387 -15.06 3.04 19.88
CA GLY A 387 -14.56 4.18 20.64
C GLY A 387 -14.20 3.90 22.10
N LEU A 388 -14.59 2.73 22.64
CA LEU A 388 -14.36 2.34 24.04
C LEU A 388 -13.08 1.48 24.23
N GLY A 389 -12.42 1.08 23.14
CA GLY A 389 -11.18 0.31 23.16
C GLY A 389 -11.37 -1.21 23.18
N ALA A 390 -10.27 -1.95 22.97
CA ALA A 390 -10.27 -3.40 22.79
C ALA A 390 -10.81 -4.17 24.01
N ALA A 391 -10.65 -3.65 25.22
CA ALA A 391 -11.15 -4.30 26.44
C ALA A 391 -12.70 -4.34 26.50
N ALA A 392 -13.37 -3.30 25.99
CA ALA A 392 -14.83 -3.27 25.93
C ALA A 392 -15.38 -4.27 24.91
N ILE A 393 -14.68 -4.43 23.79
CA ILE A 393 -15.04 -5.39 22.75
C ILE A 393 -14.85 -6.83 23.27
N ARG A 394 -13.69 -7.15 23.88
CA ARG A 394 -13.39 -8.49 24.40
C ARG A 394 -14.37 -9.04 25.41
N ARG A 395 -15.03 -8.16 26.18
CA ARG A 395 -15.94 -8.58 27.24
C ARG A 395 -17.11 -9.41 26.74
N ASP A 396 -17.66 -9.03 25.57
CA ASP A 396 -18.87 -9.62 25.01
C ASP A 396 -18.60 -10.30 23.66
N PHE A 397 -17.33 -10.46 23.29
CA PHE A 397 -16.94 -11.03 21.99
C PHE A 397 -17.11 -12.54 22.00
N VAL A 398 -17.87 -13.02 21.03
CA VAL A 398 -18.01 -14.45 20.74
C VAL A 398 -17.73 -14.63 19.24
N PRO A 399 -16.65 -15.34 18.86
CA PRO A 399 -16.35 -15.57 17.45
C PRO A 399 -17.43 -16.43 16.81
N THR A 400 -17.80 -16.10 15.58
CA THR A 400 -18.80 -16.87 14.82
C THR A 400 -18.21 -18.08 14.11
N GLY A 401 -16.88 -18.11 13.89
CA GLY A 401 -16.21 -19.11 13.06
C GLY A 401 -16.38 -18.87 11.56
N GLU A 402 -17.08 -17.82 11.16
CA GLU A 402 -17.33 -17.44 9.77
C GLU A 402 -16.44 -16.26 9.36
N ARG A 403 -16.12 -16.19 8.05
CA ARG A 403 -15.45 -15.03 7.46
C ARG A 403 -16.48 -14.00 7.02
N PHE A 404 -16.27 -12.75 7.36
CA PHE A 404 -17.10 -11.61 6.95
C PHE A 404 -16.48 -10.88 5.76
N ASN A 405 -17.34 -10.41 4.84
CA ASN A 405 -16.87 -9.70 3.66
C ASN A 405 -16.70 -8.20 3.96
N ILE A 406 -15.47 -7.72 3.84
CA ILE A 406 -15.12 -6.29 3.97
C ILE A 406 -15.25 -5.59 2.62
N VAL A 407 -14.80 -6.25 1.55
CA VAL A 407 -14.89 -5.74 0.17
C VAL A 407 -15.53 -6.80 -0.70
N VAL A 408 -16.52 -6.38 -1.50
CA VAL A 408 -17.23 -7.27 -2.43
C VAL A 408 -17.36 -6.64 -3.82
N ARG A 409 -17.36 -7.49 -4.85
CA ARG A 409 -17.71 -7.13 -6.22
C ARG A 409 -19.09 -7.67 -6.55
N LEU A 410 -19.95 -6.81 -7.07
CA LEU A 410 -21.24 -7.15 -7.62
C LEU A 410 -21.24 -6.93 -9.11
N ARG A 411 -21.84 -7.83 -9.89
CA ARG A 411 -21.98 -7.67 -11.33
C ARG A 411 -23.35 -8.13 -11.81
N GLY A 412 -23.93 -7.38 -12.71
CA GLY A 412 -25.20 -7.77 -13.32
C GLY A 412 -25.95 -6.61 -13.94
N LYS A 413 -27.16 -6.89 -14.41
CA LYS A 413 -28.12 -5.87 -14.89
C LYS A 413 -29.01 -5.47 -13.73
N PHE A 414 -28.69 -4.34 -13.09
CA PHE A 414 -29.36 -3.91 -11.87
C PHE A 414 -30.78 -3.41 -12.16
N LYS A 415 -31.70 -3.65 -11.24
CA LYS A 415 -33.05 -3.09 -11.23
C LYS A 415 -33.06 -1.81 -10.40
N THR A 416 -33.94 -0.89 -10.78
CA THR A 416 -34.07 0.37 -10.04
C THR A 416 -34.54 0.18 -8.61
N ALA A 417 -33.97 0.96 -7.70
CA ALA A 417 -34.45 1.13 -6.33
C ALA A 417 -35.73 2.01 -6.25
N PHE A 418 -36.16 2.57 -7.38
CA PHE A 418 -37.28 3.49 -7.48
C PHE A 418 -38.35 2.97 -8.48
N PRO A 419 -39.05 1.88 -8.16
CA PRO A 419 -40.02 1.28 -9.10
C PRO A 419 -41.19 2.21 -9.42
N SER A 420 -41.48 3.19 -8.57
CA SER A 420 -42.54 4.20 -8.80
C SER A 420 -42.08 5.41 -9.63
N GLY A 421 -40.83 5.37 -10.16
CA GLY A 421 -40.24 6.47 -10.91
C GLY A 421 -39.49 7.52 -10.03
N PRO A 422 -39.17 8.68 -10.60
CA PRO A 422 -38.42 9.74 -9.93
C PRO A 422 -39.12 10.25 -8.67
N PRO A 423 -38.37 10.65 -7.63
CA PRO A 423 -38.94 11.24 -6.41
C PRO A 423 -39.71 12.52 -6.75
N ARG A 424 -40.99 12.63 -6.31
CA ARG A 424 -41.81 13.80 -6.53
C ARG A 424 -41.51 14.89 -5.50
N GLU A 425 -41.36 16.13 -5.96
CA GLU A 425 -41.42 17.32 -5.12
C GLU A 425 -42.87 17.78 -5.01
N GLU A 426 -43.35 18.07 -3.82
CA GLU A 426 -44.74 18.52 -3.61
C GLU A 426 -45.07 19.88 -4.23
N ASN A 427 -44.10 20.62 -4.80
CA ASN A 427 -44.22 22.01 -5.22
C ASN A 427 -43.64 22.39 -6.58
N LYS A 428 -43.41 21.46 -7.54
CA LYS A 428 -42.89 21.82 -8.86
C LYS A 428 -43.75 21.34 -10.03
N ASP A 429 -43.79 22.21 -11.03
CA ASP A 429 -44.61 22.16 -12.22
C ASP A 429 -44.63 20.82 -12.96
N THR A 430 -45.84 20.50 -13.48
CA THR A 430 -46.26 19.25 -14.14
C THR A 430 -45.47 18.87 -15.40
N GLU A 431 -44.78 19.81 -16.06
CA GLU A 431 -44.06 19.52 -17.32
C GLU A 431 -42.67 18.91 -17.12
N ALA A 432 -41.89 19.40 -16.13
CA ALA A 432 -40.58 18.83 -15.82
C ALA A 432 -40.67 17.42 -15.20
N ALA A 433 -41.77 17.15 -14.51
CA ALA A 433 -42.06 15.82 -13.96
C ALA A 433 -42.42 14.79 -15.04
N ALA A 434 -43.08 15.22 -16.12
CA ALA A 434 -43.45 14.35 -17.24
C ALA A 434 -42.23 13.93 -18.08
N ASP A 435 -41.25 14.82 -18.25
CA ASP A 435 -40.03 14.53 -19.03
C ASP A 435 -39.05 13.62 -18.23
N SER A 436 -38.97 13.80 -16.92
CA SER A 436 -38.21 12.92 -16.04
C SER A 436 -38.77 11.50 -15.98
N GLN A 437 -40.08 11.35 -16.13
CA GLN A 437 -40.76 10.04 -16.12
C GLN A 437 -40.56 9.28 -17.45
N LYS A 438 -40.37 9.97 -18.56
CA LYS A 438 -40.07 9.36 -19.90
C LYS A 438 -38.66 8.76 -19.95
N ASN A 439 -37.72 9.29 -19.19
CA ASN A 439 -36.31 8.86 -19.17
C ASN A 439 -35.98 7.87 -18.05
N HIS A 440 -36.96 7.48 -17.23
CA HIS A 440 -36.77 6.53 -16.12
C HIS A 440 -36.48 5.12 -16.64
N LEU A 441 -35.39 4.52 -16.13
CA LEU A 441 -35.00 3.14 -16.40
C LEU A 441 -35.42 2.24 -15.24
N ALA A 442 -36.33 1.31 -15.49
CA ALA A 442 -36.79 0.35 -14.48
C ALA A 442 -35.85 -0.88 -14.37
N ASN A 443 -35.21 -1.29 -15.47
CA ASN A 443 -34.35 -2.45 -15.57
C ASN A 443 -33.05 -2.09 -16.28
N GLY A 444 -31.95 -2.73 -15.87
CA GLY A 444 -30.63 -2.53 -16.44
C GLY A 444 -30.56 -2.85 -17.93
N LYS A 445 -30.09 -1.90 -18.71
CA LYS A 445 -29.83 -2.06 -20.15
C LYS A 445 -28.57 -2.89 -20.34
N GLU A 446 -27.51 -2.53 -19.67
CA GLU A 446 -26.20 -3.14 -19.75
C GLU A 446 -25.77 -3.70 -18.38
N SER A 447 -24.76 -4.54 -18.37
CA SER A 447 -24.18 -5.06 -17.13
C SER A 447 -23.30 -3.98 -16.51
N ALA A 448 -23.55 -3.65 -15.24
CA ALA A 448 -22.70 -2.78 -14.44
C ALA A 448 -21.89 -3.58 -13.44
N THR A 449 -20.76 -3.05 -13.04
CA THR A 449 -19.91 -3.60 -11.97
C THR A 449 -19.85 -2.60 -10.82
N LEU A 450 -20.21 -3.08 -9.63
CA LEU A 450 -20.13 -2.31 -8.40
C LEU A 450 -19.09 -2.97 -7.49
N ILE A 451 -18.18 -2.17 -6.91
CA ILE A 451 -17.29 -2.61 -5.83
C ILE A 451 -17.71 -1.86 -4.58
N ILE A 452 -18.04 -2.63 -3.53
CA ILE A 452 -18.51 -2.10 -2.25
C ILE A 452 -17.45 -2.38 -1.19
N VAL A 453 -17.03 -1.33 -0.51
CA VAL A 453 -16.07 -1.37 0.60
C VAL A 453 -16.80 -0.91 1.86
N SER A 454 -16.72 -1.69 2.92
CA SER A 454 -17.41 -1.38 4.19
C SER A 454 -16.59 -0.52 5.15
N ASP A 455 -15.70 0.31 4.61
CA ASP A 455 -14.84 1.24 5.35
C ASP A 455 -14.48 2.42 4.44
N ALA A 456 -14.76 3.65 4.88
CA ALA A 456 -14.43 4.87 4.14
C ALA A 456 -13.09 5.46 4.58
N ASP A 457 -12.71 5.24 5.84
CA ASP A 457 -11.50 5.76 6.45
C ASP A 457 -10.22 5.19 5.83
N MET A 458 -10.29 4.03 5.19
CA MET A 458 -9.14 3.43 4.51
C MET A 458 -8.47 4.34 3.49
N LEU A 459 -9.18 5.36 2.99
CA LEU A 459 -8.68 6.36 2.04
C LEU A 459 -8.20 7.66 2.70
N ALA A 460 -8.36 7.84 4.02
CA ALA A 460 -7.81 9.00 4.70
C ALA A 460 -6.31 8.86 4.91
N ASP A 461 -5.56 9.91 4.60
CA ASP A 461 -4.10 9.93 4.56
C ASP A 461 -3.45 9.35 5.82
N GLU A 462 -4.04 9.58 7.00
CA GLU A 462 -3.50 9.10 8.27
C GLU A 462 -3.42 7.58 8.40
N PHE A 463 -4.19 6.81 7.58
CA PHE A 463 -4.25 5.35 7.65
C PHE A 463 -3.38 4.63 6.61
N TYR A 464 -2.78 5.36 5.65
CA TYR A 464 -1.91 4.75 4.66
C TYR A 464 -0.71 5.61 4.23
N VAL A 465 -0.60 6.87 4.70
CA VAL A 465 0.47 7.79 4.33
C VAL A 465 1.29 8.23 5.54
N GLN A 466 2.59 8.06 5.47
CA GLN A 466 3.54 8.67 6.38
C GLN A 466 4.20 9.86 5.68
N ARG A 467 3.92 11.08 6.17
CA ARG A 467 4.52 12.30 5.65
C ARG A 467 5.82 12.60 6.40
N ASN A 468 6.95 12.50 5.72
CA ASN A 468 8.27 12.85 6.24
C ASN A 468 8.77 14.12 5.56
N ARG A 469 9.45 14.99 6.32
CA ARG A 469 10.18 16.12 5.73
C ARG A 469 11.66 15.76 5.67
N ILE A 470 12.19 15.62 4.46
CA ILE A 470 13.61 15.38 4.23
C ILE A 470 14.13 16.54 3.39
N LEU A 471 15.14 17.25 3.90
CA LEU A 471 15.80 18.38 3.22
C LEU A 471 14.83 19.51 2.77
N GLY A 472 13.76 19.76 3.54
CA GLY A 472 12.76 20.77 3.21
C GLY A 472 11.63 20.31 2.30
N PHE A 473 11.70 19.12 1.71
CA PHE A 473 10.65 18.50 0.90
C PHE A 473 9.72 17.63 1.76
N ALA A 474 8.41 17.77 1.54
CA ALA A 474 7.43 16.85 2.10
C ALA A 474 7.39 15.60 1.23
N LEU A 475 7.98 14.51 1.69
CA LEU A 475 7.90 13.19 1.05
C LEU A 475 6.79 12.38 1.71
N SER A 476 5.86 11.92 0.90
CA SER A 476 4.77 11.05 1.36
C SER A 476 5.12 9.59 1.08
N LYS A 477 5.37 8.80 2.13
CA LYS A 477 5.59 7.36 2.02
C LYS A 477 4.27 6.63 2.30
N VAL A 478 3.78 5.87 1.32
CA VAL A 478 2.66 4.94 1.49
C VAL A 478 3.19 3.69 2.20
N PHE A 479 2.52 3.23 3.26
CA PHE A 479 3.00 2.11 4.08
C PHE A 479 2.11 0.86 4.01
N ASN A 480 1.01 0.88 3.25
CA ASN A 480 0.16 -0.27 2.96
C ASN A 480 -0.46 -0.15 1.55
N ASP A 481 -1.27 -1.12 1.15
CA ASP A 481 -1.80 -1.21 -0.21
C ASP A 481 -3.18 -0.55 -0.40
N ASN A 482 -3.67 0.28 0.53
CA ASN A 482 -4.97 0.94 0.37
C ASN A 482 -5.05 1.78 -0.91
N LEU A 483 -3.98 2.53 -1.19
CA LEU A 483 -3.90 3.31 -2.42
C LEU A 483 -3.78 2.43 -3.67
N ASN A 484 -3.03 1.33 -3.60
CA ASN A 484 -2.90 0.38 -4.70
C ASN A 484 -4.23 -0.29 -5.02
N PHE A 485 -4.99 -0.69 -3.99
CA PHE A 485 -6.35 -1.22 -4.14
C PHE A 485 -7.27 -0.23 -4.86
N LEU A 486 -7.28 1.05 -4.42
CA LEU A 486 -8.10 2.08 -5.06
C LEU A 486 -7.80 2.19 -6.56
N PHE A 487 -6.53 2.31 -6.90
CA PHE A 487 -6.16 2.48 -8.30
C PHE A 487 -6.43 1.25 -9.15
N ASN A 488 -6.12 0.04 -8.66
CA ASN A 488 -6.45 -1.20 -9.34
C ASN A 488 -7.96 -1.27 -9.64
N THR A 489 -8.77 -0.86 -8.64
CA THR A 489 -10.23 -0.81 -8.75
C THR A 489 -10.69 0.21 -9.80
N VAL A 490 -10.14 1.44 -9.75
CA VAL A 490 -10.48 2.50 -10.71
C VAL A 490 -10.08 2.08 -12.12
N GLU A 491 -8.92 1.48 -12.32
CA GLU A 491 -8.44 1.01 -13.62
C GLU A 491 -9.36 -0.07 -14.21
N ILE A 492 -9.76 -1.07 -13.42
CA ILE A 492 -10.72 -2.11 -13.85
C ILE A 492 -12.07 -1.49 -14.20
N LEU A 493 -12.61 -0.68 -13.31
CA LEU A 493 -13.95 -0.12 -13.52
C LEU A 493 -14.01 0.91 -14.65
N THR A 494 -12.89 1.50 -15.04
CA THR A 494 -12.76 2.37 -16.21
C THR A 494 -12.30 1.63 -17.47
N GLY A 495 -12.02 0.32 -17.41
CA GLY A 495 -11.66 -0.53 -18.56
C GLY A 495 -10.20 -0.37 -19.01
N SER A 496 -9.26 -0.24 -18.11
CA SER A 496 -7.81 -0.16 -18.38
C SER A 496 -7.07 -1.37 -17.77
N ASP A 497 -7.41 -2.58 -18.24
CA ASP A 497 -6.91 -3.84 -17.65
C ASP A 497 -5.39 -4.00 -17.74
N ASP A 498 -4.74 -3.41 -18.76
CA ASP A 498 -3.31 -3.59 -19.01
C ASP A 498 -2.40 -2.94 -17.94
N LEU A 499 -2.86 -1.87 -17.27
CA LEU A 499 -2.09 -1.17 -16.23
C LEU A 499 -2.12 -1.86 -14.86
N ILE A 500 -3.12 -2.71 -14.60
CA ILE A 500 -3.31 -3.34 -13.28
C ILE A 500 -2.18 -4.32 -12.96
N GLY A 501 -1.82 -5.17 -13.93
CA GLY A 501 -0.75 -6.16 -13.79
C GLY A 501 0.62 -5.53 -13.51
N ILE A 502 0.80 -4.23 -13.84
CA ILE A 502 2.04 -3.49 -13.63
C ILE A 502 2.13 -2.98 -12.19
N ARG A 503 1.05 -2.41 -11.67
CA ARG A 503 1.04 -1.78 -10.34
C ARG A 503 1.18 -2.77 -9.19
N SER A 504 0.57 -3.94 -9.35
CA SER A 504 0.56 -5.00 -8.34
C SER A 504 1.82 -5.87 -8.34
N ARG A 505 2.87 -5.45 -9.06
CA ARG A 505 4.11 -6.21 -9.16
C ARG A 505 4.99 -5.98 -7.94
N GLY A 506 5.51 -7.06 -7.38
CA GLY A 506 6.17 -7.21 -6.08
C GLY A 506 7.07 -6.08 -5.60
N LYS A 507 7.14 -5.95 -4.30
CA LYS A 507 7.98 -4.94 -3.61
C LYS A 507 9.46 -5.29 -3.71
N PHE A 508 10.31 -4.28 -3.93
CA PHE A 508 11.77 -4.41 -3.91
C PHE A 508 12.30 -4.73 -2.51
N GLU A 509 11.65 -4.20 -1.48
CA GLU A 509 11.92 -4.51 -0.09
C GLU A 509 10.92 -5.56 0.41
N ARG A 510 11.28 -6.84 0.29
CA ARG A 510 10.56 -7.90 0.99
C ARG A 510 11.07 -7.94 2.43
N PRO A 511 10.24 -7.60 3.41
CA PRO A 511 10.62 -7.83 4.79
C PRO A 511 10.81 -9.34 4.99
N PHE A 512 11.84 -9.73 5.71
CA PHE A 512 12.02 -11.13 6.10
C PHE A 512 10.89 -11.52 7.05
N THR A 513 9.73 -11.92 6.49
CA THR A 513 8.51 -12.20 7.26
C THR A 513 8.74 -13.24 8.36
N THR A 514 9.56 -14.26 8.09
CA THR A 514 9.98 -15.24 9.11
C THR A 514 10.79 -14.57 10.23
N VAL A 515 11.66 -13.63 9.92
CA VAL A 515 12.44 -12.89 10.92
C VAL A 515 11.54 -11.97 11.73
N MET A 516 10.63 -11.25 11.06
CA MET A 516 9.64 -10.40 11.74
C MET A 516 8.70 -11.21 12.63
N GLU A 517 8.28 -12.39 12.19
CA GLU A 517 7.44 -13.28 13.00
C GLU A 517 8.19 -13.81 14.22
N LEU A 518 9.46 -14.21 14.07
CA LEU A 518 10.32 -14.61 15.19
C LEU A 518 10.61 -13.45 16.15
N GLU A 519 10.81 -12.25 15.60
CA GLU A 519 10.96 -11.01 16.39
C GLU A 519 9.66 -10.69 17.14
N ARG A 520 8.49 -10.81 16.48
CA ARG A 520 7.19 -10.65 17.11
C ARG A 520 6.97 -11.63 18.24
N GLN A 521 7.28 -12.92 18.04
CA GLN A 521 7.17 -13.95 19.09
C GLN A 521 8.11 -13.69 20.25
N ALA A 522 9.34 -13.26 19.98
CA ALA A 522 10.28 -12.85 21.03
C ALA A 522 9.77 -11.62 21.79
N GLN A 523 9.26 -10.61 21.10
CA GLN A 523 8.66 -9.43 21.72
C GLN A 523 7.43 -9.78 22.58
N GLU A 524 6.53 -10.64 22.11
CA GLU A 524 5.34 -11.05 22.86
C GLU A 524 5.72 -11.81 24.15
N ARG A 525 6.73 -12.68 24.08
CA ARG A 525 7.22 -13.42 25.24
C ARG A 525 7.75 -12.48 26.34
N TRP A 526 8.47 -11.43 25.97
CA TRP A 526 9.10 -10.53 26.93
C TRP A 526 8.23 -9.31 27.28
N LEU A 527 7.31 -8.90 26.38
CA LEU A 527 6.48 -7.73 26.56
C LEU A 527 5.52 -7.86 27.74
N SER A 528 4.91 -9.02 27.94
CA SER A 528 4.03 -9.28 29.07
C SER A 528 4.78 -9.14 30.39
N LYS A 529 6.01 -9.65 30.44
CA LYS A 529 6.87 -9.56 31.61
C LYS A 529 7.37 -8.14 31.86
N GLU A 530 7.75 -7.41 30.81
CA GLU A 530 8.14 -6.00 30.90
C GLU A 530 6.97 -5.13 31.38
N GLN A 531 5.75 -5.36 30.88
CA GLN A 531 4.55 -4.62 31.32
C GLN A 531 4.22 -4.90 32.78
N GLU A 532 4.31 -6.15 33.22
CA GLU A 532 4.10 -6.52 34.61
C GLU A 532 5.10 -5.82 35.53
N LEU A 533 6.41 -5.91 35.22
CA LEU A 533 7.47 -5.27 35.99
C LEU A 533 7.36 -3.74 35.96
N THR A 534 6.93 -3.15 34.84
CA THR A 534 6.70 -1.70 34.74
C THR A 534 5.56 -1.27 35.65
N LYS A 535 4.42 -2.00 35.68
CA LYS A 535 3.32 -1.75 36.62
C LYS A 535 3.78 -1.86 38.06
N GLN A 536 4.57 -2.87 38.38
CA GLN A 536 5.15 -3.04 39.75
C GLN A 536 6.09 -1.88 40.10
N ALA A 537 6.92 -1.42 39.16
CA ALA A 537 7.80 -0.27 39.37
C ALA A 537 7.01 1.03 39.60
N GLU A 538 5.93 1.24 38.83
CA GLU A 538 5.08 2.42 38.99
C GLU A 538 4.35 2.41 40.33
N SER A 539 3.78 1.27 40.72
CA SER A 539 3.08 1.13 42.00
C SER A 539 4.04 1.34 43.20
N THR A 540 5.23 0.75 43.14
CA THR A 540 6.27 0.91 44.14
C THR A 540 6.75 2.37 44.21
N ASN A 541 6.94 3.05 43.05
CA ASN A 541 7.32 4.46 43.02
C ASN A 541 6.19 5.37 43.53
N ARG A 542 4.91 5.03 43.31
CA ARG A 542 3.78 5.77 43.84
C ARG A 542 3.74 5.66 45.37
N ARG A 543 3.88 4.43 45.88
CA ARG A 543 3.88 4.18 47.31
C ARG A 543 5.05 4.86 48.02
N LEU A 544 6.24 4.83 47.41
CA LEU A 544 7.41 5.51 47.92
C LEU A 544 7.19 7.04 48.01
N ARG A 545 6.60 7.64 47.00
CA ARG A 545 6.25 9.07 47.00
C ARG A 545 5.21 9.42 48.05
N GLU A 546 4.19 8.60 48.23
CA GLU A 546 3.17 8.80 49.27
C GLU A 546 3.83 8.79 50.68
N LEU A 547 4.72 7.85 50.94
CA LEU A 547 5.47 7.78 52.19
C LEU A 547 6.43 8.97 52.37
N GLU A 548 7.08 9.43 51.30
CA GLU A 548 7.95 10.61 51.31
C GLU A 548 7.15 11.92 51.47
N GLN A 549 5.94 12.04 50.90
CA GLN A 549 5.05 13.19 51.07
C GLN A 549 4.42 13.27 52.46
N GLN A 550 4.09 12.14 53.08
CA GLN A 550 3.62 12.12 54.48
C GLN A 550 4.70 12.64 55.45
N LYS A 551 5.97 12.63 55.03
CA LYS A 551 7.09 13.20 55.79
C LYS A 551 7.04 14.74 55.88
N ASP A 552 6.49 15.43 54.90
CA ASP A 552 6.48 16.91 54.85
C ASP A 552 5.35 17.56 55.64
N VAL A 553 4.31 16.81 56.02
CA VAL A 553 3.07 17.36 56.65
C VAL A 553 3.05 17.19 58.18
N SER A 554 3.79 16.25 58.73
CA SER A 554 3.79 16.03 60.19
C SER A 554 5.21 15.89 60.76
N GLN A 555 5.69 16.96 61.33
CA GLN A 555 6.87 17.08 62.20
C GLN A 555 8.25 16.87 61.58
N LYS A 556 9.02 17.95 61.61
CA LYS A 556 10.34 18.14 61.00
C LYS A 556 11.51 17.32 61.62
N LEU A 557 11.36 16.42 62.58
CA LEU A 557 12.51 15.97 63.31
C LEU A 557 12.72 14.48 63.65
N ILE A 558 11.68 13.60 63.63
CA ILE A 558 11.95 12.18 63.96
C ILE A 558 10.98 11.27 63.17
N MET A 559 11.58 10.46 62.29
CA MET A 559 10.90 9.31 61.69
C MET A 559 10.83 8.17 62.72
N SER A 560 9.69 7.44 62.74
CA SER A 560 9.66 6.21 63.51
C SER A 560 10.58 5.15 62.87
N PRO A 561 11.22 4.29 63.67
CA PRO A 561 12.05 3.20 63.13
C PRO A 561 11.29 2.29 62.13
N GLU A 562 9.98 2.18 62.28
CA GLU A 562 9.09 1.39 61.42
C GLU A 562 8.93 2.04 60.04
N GLN A 563 8.78 3.37 59.95
CA GLN A 563 8.71 4.11 58.70
C GLN A 563 10.04 4.09 57.95
N GLU A 564 11.18 4.18 58.63
CA GLU A 564 12.49 4.03 58.02
C GLU A 564 12.69 2.62 57.41
N ALA A 565 12.27 1.60 58.14
CA ALA A 565 12.34 0.22 57.67
C ALA A 565 11.43 -0.01 56.44
N GLU A 566 10.24 0.59 56.41
CA GLU A 566 9.31 0.49 55.30
C GLU A 566 9.86 1.18 54.03
N ILE A 567 10.40 2.39 54.14
CA ILE A 567 11.06 3.10 53.05
C ILE A 567 12.28 2.32 52.53
N ALA A 568 13.10 1.78 53.42
CA ALA A 568 14.24 0.96 53.06
C ALA A 568 13.82 -0.28 52.26
N ARG A 569 12.75 -0.96 52.68
CA ARG A 569 12.17 -2.12 52.00
C ARG A 569 11.67 -1.76 50.59
N PHE A 570 10.92 -0.65 50.43
CA PHE A 570 10.46 -0.22 49.12
C PHE A 570 11.59 0.24 48.20
N ARG A 571 12.66 0.82 48.72
CA ARG A 571 13.87 1.15 47.95
C ARG A 571 14.59 -0.09 47.46
N GLU A 572 14.69 -1.10 48.27
CA GLU A 572 15.28 -2.39 47.91
C GLU A 572 14.43 -3.09 46.84
N GLU A 573 13.11 -3.12 47.01
CA GLU A 573 12.19 -3.67 46.06
C GLU A 573 12.25 -2.95 44.70
N LYS A 574 12.31 -1.62 44.68
CA LYS A 574 12.54 -0.81 43.50
C LYS A 574 13.86 -1.18 42.80
N GLN A 575 14.93 -1.36 43.54
CA GLN A 575 16.21 -1.78 42.97
C GLN A 575 16.14 -3.20 42.37
N ARG A 576 15.41 -4.11 43.00
CA ARG A 576 15.16 -5.46 42.47
C ARG A 576 14.42 -5.41 41.16
N ILE A 577 13.27 -4.72 41.13
CA ILE A 577 12.44 -4.56 39.92
C ILE A 577 13.24 -3.93 38.78
N ASN A 578 14.03 -2.88 39.06
CA ASN A 578 14.86 -2.23 38.05
C ASN A 578 15.95 -3.16 37.49
N ARG A 579 16.52 -4.03 38.31
CA ARG A 579 17.50 -5.05 37.89
C ARG A 579 16.82 -6.10 36.99
N GLU A 580 15.63 -6.58 37.36
CA GLU A 580 14.85 -7.53 36.57
C GLU A 580 14.43 -6.92 35.24
N LEU A 581 13.95 -5.67 35.22
CA LEU A 581 13.57 -4.94 33.99
C LEU A 581 14.77 -4.76 33.04
N LYS A 582 15.96 -4.45 33.61
CA LYS A 582 17.19 -4.38 32.83
C LYS A 582 17.59 -5.74 32.25
N ALA A 583 17.40 -6.83 33.02
CA ALA A 583 17.69 -8.19 32.55
C ALA A 583 16.73 -8.61 31.43
N VAL A 584 15.42 -8.33 31.54
CA VAL A 584 14.40 -8.58 30.49
C VAL A 584 14.77 -7.85 29.20
N ARG A 585 15.08 -6.56 29.27
CA ARG A 585 15.48 -5.76 28.09
C ARG A 585 16.80 -6.24 27.46
N LYS A 586 17.74 -6.69 28.30
CA LYS A 586 19.01 -7.29 27.83
C LYS A 586 18.77 -8.60 27.10
N ASN A 587 17.91 -9.48 27.63
CA ASN A 587 17.61 -10.77 27.04
C ASN A 587 16.83 -10.61 25.72
N LEU A 588 15.86 -9.71 25.66
CA LEU A 588 15.16 -9.37 24.42
C LEU A 588 16.13 -8.94 23.31
N ARG A 589 17.09 -8.04 23.65
CA ARG A 589 18.10 -7.59 22.69
C ARG A 589 19.04 -8.72 22.27
N ALA A 590 19.44 -9.58 23.23
CA ALA A 590 20.31 -10.72 22.95
C ALA A 590 19.65 -11.75 22.03
N ASP A 591 18.35 -12.02 22.20
CA ASP A 591 17.60 -12.94 21.34
C ASP A 591 17.50 -12.40 19.90
N ILE A 592 17.26 -11.09 19.72
CA ILE A 592 17.23 -10.43 18.41
C ILE A 592 18.62 -10.44 17.74
N GLU A 593 19.69 -10.13 18.50
CA GLU A 593 21.06 -10.15 18.00
C GLU A 593 21.54 -11.58 17.64
N ALA A 594 21.14 -12.58 18.43
CA ALA A 594 21.44 -13.98 18.17
C ALA A 594 20.80 -14.47 16.86
N LEU A 595 19.56 -14.08 16.58
CA LEU A 595 18.87 -14.34 15.30
C LEU A 595 19.66 -13.76 14.12
N GLY A 596 20.02 -12.48 14.20
CA GLY A 596 20.81 -11.81 13.16
C GLY A 596 22.18 -12.47 12.92
N SER A 597 22.88 -12.89 14.00
CA SER A 597 24.16 -13.58 13.88
C SER A 597 24.04 -14.98 13.28
N THR A 598 22.98 -15.73 13.63
CA THR A 598 22.72 -17.06 13.07
C THR A 598 22.45 -16.99 11.57
N LEU A 599 21.60 -16.08 11.12
CA LEU A 599 21.33 -15.87 9.70
C LEU A 599 22.58 -15.46 8.92
N ARG A 600 23.37 -14.55 9.48
CA ARG A 600 24.65 -14.14 8.89
C ARG A 600 25.63 -15.33 8.77
N ASN A 601 25.75 -16.14 9.81
CA ASN A 601 26.64 -17.31 9.81
C ASN A 601 26.19 -18.36 8.78
N ILE A 602 24.90 -18.62 8.66
CA ILE A 602 24.34 -19.51 7.64
C ILE A 602 24.72 -19.00 6.23
N ASN A 603 24.47 -17.71 5.94
CA ASN A 603 24.80 -17.14 4.63
C ASN A 603 26.29 -17.14 4.31
N VAL A 604 27.16 -16.90 5.30
CA VAL A 604 28.62 -16.84 5.09
C VAL A 604 29.24 -18.23 4.95
N PHE A 605 28.77 -19.23 5.70
CA PHE A 605 29.41 -20.54 5.74
C PHE A 605 28.74 -21.62 4.90
N LEU A 606 27.42 -21.53 4.65
CA LEU A 606 26.66 -22.58 3.96
C LEU A 606 27.12 -22.74 2.49
N MET A 607 27.28 -21.65 1.76
CA MET A 607 27.70 -21.71 0.37
C MET A 607 29.13 -22.25 0.15
N PRO A 608 30.17 -21.78 0.88
CA PRO A 608 31.49 -22.39 0.82
C PRO A 608 31.47 -23.87 1.22
N LEU A 609 30.66 -24.26 2.20
CA LEU A 609 30.51 -25.64 2.64
C LEU A 609 29.94 -26.54 1.53
N ILE A 610 28.87 -26.11 0.87
CA ILE A 610 28.23 -26.83 -0.25
C ILE A 610 29.22 -27.02 -1.40
N VAL A 611 29.93 -25.95 -1.77
CA VAL A 611 30.94 -25.99 -2.84
C VAL A 611 32.10 -26.93 -2.46
N SER A 612 32.55 -26.91 -1.23
CA SER A 612 33.62 -27.80 -0.73
C SER A 612 33.18 -29.27 -0.74
N ILE A 613 31.96 -29.57 -0.27
CA ILE A 613 31.40 -30.94 -0.29
C ILE A 613 31.25 -31.42 -1.73
N ALA A 614 30.72 -30.58 -2.63
CA ALA A 614 30.57 -30.92 -4.04
C ALA A 614 31.95 -31.15 -4.71
N GLY A 615 32.96 -30.35 -4.41
CA GLY A 615 34.31 -30.49 -4.88
C GLY A 615 34.99 -31.78 -4.40
N ILE A 616 34.85 -32.10 -3.11
CA ILE A 616 35.33 -33.35 -2.52
C ILE A 616 34.62 -34.57 -3.13
N GLY A 617 33.29 -34.51 -3.24
CA GLY A 617 32.49 -35.57 -3.86
C GLY A 617 32.88 -35.83 -5.30
N PHE A 618 33.12 -34.76 -6.08
CA PHE A 618 33.61 -34.86 -7.44
C PHE A 618 35.05 -35.45 -7.52
N ALA A 619 35.93 -35.07 -6.63
CA ALA A 619 37.28 -35.62 -6.52
C ALA A 619 37.29 -37.11 -6.23
N ILE A 620 36.47 -37.57 -5.26
CA ILE A 620 36.29 -38.98 -4.92
C ILE A 620 35.68 -39.77 -6.10
N TYR A 621 34.67 -39.22 -6.75
CA TYR A 621 34.05 -39.82 -7.95
C TYR A 621 35.10 -40.01 -9.08
N LYS A 622 35.92 -38.98 -9.32
CA LYS A 622 37.00 -39.03 -10.31
C LYS A 622 38.08 -40.07 -9.96
N GLN A 623 38.50 -40.17 -8.67
CA GLN A 623 39.45 -41.16 -8.21
C GLN A 623 38.93 -42.60 -8.36
N ARG A 624 37.67 -42.87 -8.04
CA ARG A 624 37.06 -44.20 -8.20
C ARG A 624 36.97 -44.61 -9.68
N ARG A 625 36.68 -43.67 -10.57
CA ARG A 625 36.61 -43.92 -12.02
C ARG A 625 37.96 -44.20 -12.66
N VAL A 626 39.04 -43.68 -12.06
CA VAL A 626 40.42 -43.93 -12.54
C VAL A 626 40.96 -45.28 -12.03
N LYS A 627 40.49 -45.79 -10.88
CA LYS A 627 40.89 -47.10 -10.33
C LYS A 627 40.19 -48.31 -10.98
N HIS A 628 39.12 -48.10 -11.74
CA HIS A 628 38.37 -49.13 -12.46
C HIS A 628 38.70 -49.17 -13.98
N LYS A 629 39.70 -48.47 -14.41
CA LYS A 629 40.37 -48.60 -15.71
C LYS A 629 41.82 -49.09 -15.51
#